data_114087832f5758c4a1a4e13a063185d3
#
_entry.id   114087832f5758c4a1a4e13a063185d3
#
_cell.length_a   1.000
_cell.length_b   1.000
_cell.length_c   1.000
_cell.angle_alpha   90.00
_cell.angle_beta   90.00
_cell.angle_gamma   90.00
#
_symmetry.space_group_name_H-M   'P 1'
#
loop_
_entity.id
_entity.type
_entity.pdbx_description
1 polymer ?
#
loop_
_entity_poly.entity_id
_entity_poly.type
_entity_poly.pdbx_seq_one_letter_code
_entity_poly.pdbx_strand_id
1 'polypeptide(L)'
;MTPRSTLPLSILPALMIFMLLSLSQAAIAQTASGPLLWSDEFDAGDQPDSAVWSYDLGTGSNGWGNWELQEYTDSIDNARIEDGNLVISVQERRVGATRTGFTSARLRSQDKLMFQYGYIEARIKMPDLADGLWPAFWTLGNNFPEVGWPACGELDILEMGWRDAIQDGRVNRWVSSAAHWENNGSHAVFGRTYSPGLAEPADLNGEYQIFAMDWTPDQVTTYLNGKQLWTMDIRPTSCTDCEEFHLPHFVILNIAVGGTYPNIFDQAQITAPLPAEMWVDYVRIYDNGHTRLSGSSLENQVPDIGPAHSGSWYQPLQDGHGFALEFGQDSDGVPIAVAYWYTYDDGGNPIFMQGIGVPEDNRVEVEFISPTGMVFGQFDPDSVVRENGGTAVFEFSDRDNGSFSYTPSEFSATAWGHTAIDDLPIVKLFGVPAPEAFVQ
;
A
#
# COMPACT_ATOMS: atom_id res chain seq x y z
N MET A 1 -41.95 28.69 80.72
CA MET A 1 -40.88 27.69 80.75
C MET A 1 -41.27 26.66 79.67
N THR A 2 -40.77 26.81 78.48
CA THR A 2 -41.07 25.92 77.31
C THR A 2 -39.87 25.06 77.03
N PRO A 3 -39.99 23.76 76.86
CA PRO A 3 -38.86 22.92 76.48
C PRO A 3 -38.70 22.93 74.98
N ARG A 4 -37.45 23.08 74.55
CA ARG A 4 -37.00 22.98 73.18
C ARG A 4 -37.03 21.50 72.68
N SER A 5 -37.72 21.28 71.61
CA SER A 5 -37.71 20.00 70.89
C SER A 5 -36.47 19.91 69.97
N THR A 6 -35.64 18.90 70.14
CA THR A 6 -34.55 18.51 69.27
C THR A 6 -35.05 17.51 68.23
N LEU A 7 -34.95 17.86 66.95
CA LEU A 7 -35.14 16.94 65.80
C LEU A 7 -33.92 16.08 65.58
N PRO A 8 -34.06 14.79 65.24
CA PRO A 8 -32.90 13.94 64.92
C PRO A 8 -32.54 14.11 63.44
N LEU A 9 -31.23 14.25 63.23
CA LEU A 9 -30.56 14.25 61.94
C LEU A 9 -30.66 12.87 61.34
N SER A 10 -31.36 12.69 60.21
CA SER A 10 -31.38 11.47 59.42
C SER A 10 -30.13 11.41 58.54
N ILE A 11 -29.29 10.43 58.81
CA ILE A 11 -28.12 10.09 57.99
C ILE A 11 -28.61 9.31 56.77
N LEU A 12 -28.53 9.90 55.54
CA LEU A 12 -28.65 9.17 54.29
C LEU A 12 -27.34 8.43 54.03
N PRO A 13 -27.35 7.16 53.62
CA PRO A 13 -26.16 6.48 53.15
C PRO A 13 -25.84 6.96 51.73
N ALA A 14 -24.65 7.51 51.54
CA ALA A 14 -24.11 7.82 50.24
C ALA A 14 -23.85 6.51 49.48
N LEU A 15 -24.66 6.25 48.45
CA LEU A 15 -24.45 5.15 47.52
C LEU A 15 -23.29 5.52 46.61
N MET A 16 -22.11 5.00 46.91
CA MET A 16 -20.89 5.15 46.10
C MET A 16 -21.01 4.21 44.90
N ILE A 17 -21.47 4.74 43.78
CA ILE A 17 -21.47 4.04 42.49
C ILE A 17 -20.01 3.96 42.01
N PHE A 18 -19.38 2.80 42.21
CA PHE A 18 -18.14 2.46 41.54
C PHE A 18 -18.46 2.21 40.05
N MET A 19 -18.26 3.25 39.23
CA MET A 19 -18.21 3.12 37.80
C MET A 19 -16.90 2.41 37.45
N LEU A 20 -16.94 1.08 37.28
CA LEU A 20 -15.87 0.29 36.70
C LEU A 20 -15.72 0.77 35.25
N LEU A 21 -14.82 1.71 34.99
CA LEU A 21 -14.25 1.93 33.68
C LEU A 21 -13.48 0.66 33.31
N SER A 22 -14.09 -0.22 32.57
CA SER A 22 -13.39 -1.22 31.79
C SER A 22 -12.57 -0.47 30.74
N LEU A 23 -11.32 -0.18 31.03
CA LEU A 23 -10.31 0.11 30.05
C LEU A 23 -10.16 -1.17 29.21
N SER A 24 -10.93 -1.26 28.11
CA SER A 24 -10.53 -2.13 27.02
C SER A 24 -9.16 -1.62 26.57
N GLN A 25 -8.11 -2.36 26.89
CA GLN A 25 -6.86 -2.20 26.15
C GLN A 25 -7.22 -2.54 24.69
N ALA A 26 -7.49 -1.51 23.90
CA ALA A 26 -7.41 -1.63 22.47
C ALA A 26 -5.97 -2.12 22.23
N ALA A 27 -5.81 -3.34 21.76
CA ALA A 27 -4.54 -3.79 21.22
C ALA A 27 -4.18 -2.73 20.17
N ILE A 28 -3.04 -2.07 20.37
CA ILE A 28 -2.52 -1.14 19.37
C ILE A 28 -2.28 -2.04 18.15
N ALA A 29 -3.13 -1.91 17.14
CA ALA A 29 -2.92 -2.57 15.87
C ALA A 29 -1.55 -2.10 15.37
N GLN A 30 -0.70 -3.02 14.92
CA GLN A 30 0.51 -2.65 14.20
C GLN A 30 0.03 -1.95 12.93
N THR A 31 0.10 -0.64 12.88
CA THR A 31 -0.15 0.16 11.69
C THR A 31 1.15 0.31 10.92
N ALA A 32 1.05 0.47 9.61
CA ALA A 32 2.19 0.84 8.78
C ALA A 32 2.95 2.01 9.42
N SER A 33 4.26 1.88 9.51
CA SER A 33 5.12 2.87 10.20
C SER A 33 5.63 3.98 9.27
N GLY A 34 5.33 3.92 7.97
CA GLY A 34 5.83 4.86 6.95
C GLY A 34 4.76 5.30 5.94
N PRO A 35 5.14 6.14 4.98
CA PRO A 35 4.22 6.65 3.97
C PRO A 35 3.69 5.55 3.06
N LEU A 36 2.46 5.74 2.56
CA LEU A 36 1.88 4.92 1.50
C LEU A 36 2.69 5.17 0.21
N LEU A 37 3.17 4.09 -0.40
CA LEU A 37 3.92 4.14 -1.66
C LEU A 37 3.09 3.70 -2.86
N TRP A 38 2.17 2.77 -2.64
CA TRP A 38 1.30 2.25 -3.68
C TRP A 38 0.01 1.69 -3.07
N SER A 39 -1.10 1.86 -3.78
CA SER A 39 -2.35 1.19 -3.45
C SER A 39 -3.17 0.86 -4.70
N ASP A 40 -4.01 -0.16 -4.57
CA ASP A 40 -5.19 -0.35 -5.38
C ASP A 40 -6.40 -0.36 -4.45
N GLU A 41 -7.23 0.67 -4.57
CA GLU A 41 -8.45 0.86 -3.78
C GLU A 41 -9.67 0.28 -4.49
N PHE A 42 -9.49 -0.28 -5.69
CA PHE A 42 -10.55 -0.88 -6.52
C PHE A 42 -11.76 0.02 -6.79
N ASP A 43 -11.52 1.33 -6.88
CA ASP A 43 -12.56 2.36 -7.03
C ASP A 43 -12.98 2.59 -8.48
N ALA A 44 -12.26 2.05 -9.46
CA ALA A 44 -12.44 2.38 -10.87
C ALA A 44 -12.70 1.14 -11.74
N GLY A 45 -13.53 1.32 -12.77
CA GLY A 45 -13.84 0.28 -13.74
C GLY A 45 -14.86 -0.75 -13.24
N ASP A 46 -15.02 -1.82 -14.00
CA ASP A 46 -15.86 -2.99 -13.70
C ASP A 46 -15.03 -4.29 -13.58
N GLN A 47 -13.75 -4.21 -13.93
CA GLN A 47 -12.76 -5.28 -13.81
C GLN A 47 -11.45 -4.74 -13.20
N PRO A 48 -10.62 -5.62 -12.59
CA PRO A 48 -9.29 -5.25 -12.10
C PRO A 48 -8.45 -4.56 -13.18
N ASP A 49 -7.72 -3.51 -12.78
CA ASP A 49 -6.87 -2.74 -13.70
C ASP A 49 -5.83 -3.65 -14.37
N SER A 50 -5.94 -3.77 -15.68
CA SER A 50 -5.03 -4.57 -16.49
C SER A 50 -3.59 -4.03 -16.53
N ALA A 51 -3.35 -2.80 -16.12
CA ALA A 51 -1.99 -2.27 -15.93
C ALA A 51 -1.29 -2.91 -14.73
N VAL A 52 -2.05 -3.32 -13.70
CA VAL A 52 -1.54 -3.92 -12.46
C VAL A 52 -1.74 -5.43 -12.44
N TRP A 53 -2.93 -5.91 -12.82
CA TRP A 53 -3.33 -7.29 -12.65
C TRP A 53 -3.36 -8.08 -13.93
N SER A 54 -2.90 -9.32 -13.87
CA SER A 54 -3.06 -10.35 -14.89
C SER A 54 -3.79 -11.53 -14.31
N TYR A 55 -4.46 -12.31 -15.16
CA TYR A 55 -5.13 -13.53 -14.76
C TYR A 55 -4.27 -14.76 -15.05
N ASP A 56 -4.22 -15.69 -14.11
CA ASP A 56 -3.89 -17.07 -14.42
C ASP A 56 -5.13 -17.75 -14.96
N LEU A 57 -5.00 -18.54 -16.04
CA LEU A 57 -6.15 -19.14 -16.73
C LEU A 57 -6.05 -20.66 -16.77
N GLY A 58 -7.23 -21.32 -16.71
CA GLY A 58 -7.35 -22.76 -16.83
C GLY A 58 -7.17 -23.50 -15.52
N THR A 59 -6.76 -24.79 -15.63
CA THR A 59 -6.62 -25.70 -14.47
C THR A 59 -5.16 -25.92 -14.05
N GLY A 60 -4.21 -25.32 -14.77
CA GLY A 60 -2.78 -25.56 -14.54
C GLY A 60 -2.36 -27.03 -14.63
N SER A 61 -1.08 -27.28 -14.43
CA SER A 61 -0.58 -28.65 -14.32
C SER A 61 -0.95 -29.25 -12.98
N ASN A 62 -1.61 -30.42 -12.98
CA ASN A 62 -2.06 -31.12 -11.76
C ASN A 62 -2.86 -30.22 -10.81
N GLY A 63 -3.82 -29.40 -11.34
CA GLY A 63 -4.57 -28.46 -10.50
C GLY A 63 -3.63 -27.47 -9.82
N TRP A 64 -2.84 -26.73 -10.60
CA TRP A 64 -1.84 -25.75 -10.13
C TRP A 64 -0.79 -26.32 -9.16
N GLY A 65 -0.48 -27.62 -9.31
CA GLY A 65 0.45 -28.34 -8.42
C GLY A 65 -0.20 -28.90 -7.16
N ASN A 66 -1.44 -28.52 -6.86
CA ASN A 66 -2.14 -28.80 -5.59
C ASN A 66 -3.38 -29.70 -5.75
N TRP A 67 -3.66 -30.21 -6.96
CA TRP A 67 -4.88 -30.99 -7.26
C TRP A 67 -6.16 -30.21 -7.00
N GLU A 68 -6.12 -28.89 -7.21
CA GLU A 68 -7.26 -27.99 -7.13
C GLU A 68 -8.34 -28.36 -8.18
N LEU A 69 -9.60 -28.10 -7.87
CA LEU A 69 -10.74 -28.57 -8.65
C LEU A 69 -11.35 -27.49 -9.56
N GLN A 70 -11.01 -26.21 -9.40
CA GLN A 70 -11.53 -25.13 -10.21
C GLN A 70 -10.73 -24.94 -11.51
N GLU A 71 -11.38 -24.28 -12.44
CA GLU A 71 -10.73 -23.59 -13.55
C GLU A 71 -10.72 -22.11 -13.24
N TYR A 72 -9.55 -21.48 -13.31
CA TYR A 72 -9.43 -20.02 -13.22
C TYR A 72 -9.76 -19.38 -14.55
N THR A 73 -10.52 -18.29 -14.52
CA THR A 73 -11.00 -17.55 -15.69
C THR A 73 -10.79 -16.04 -15.50
N ASP A 74 -10.88 -15.28 -16.58
CA ASP A 74 -10.93 -13.83 -16.65
C ASP A 74 -12.37 -13.29 -16.77
N SER A 75 -13.37 -14.14 -16.51
CA SER A 75 -14.77 -13.75 -16.56
C SER A 75 -15.11 -12.74 -15.45
N ILE A 76 -15.94 -11.76 -15.79
CA ILE A 76 -16.54 -10.83 -14.82
C ILE A 76 -17.38 -11.57 -13.75
N ASP A 77 -17.85 -12.78 -14.04
CA ASP A 77 -18.53 -13.63 -13.05
C ASP A 77 -17.57 -14.15 -11.96
N ASN A 78 -16.25 -14.19 -12.24
CA ASN A 78 -15.24 -14.69 -11.31
C ASN A 78 -14.35 -13.58 -10.72
N ALA A 79 -14.15 -12.48 -11.42
CA ALA A 79 -13.45 -11.31 -10.87
C ALA A 79 -14.04 -10.02 -11.44
N ARG A 80 -14.48 -9.12 -10.57
CA ARG A 80 -15.09 -7.84 -10.93
C ARG A 80 -14.79 -6.78 -9.87
N ILE A 81 -14.96 -5.53 -10.25
CA ILE A 81 -15.01 -4.41 -9.32
C ILE A 81 -16.49 -4.11 -9.01
N GLU A 82 -16.84 -4.10 -7.75
CA GLU A 82 -18.19 -3.84 -7.27
C GLU A 82 -18.14 -3.08 -5.94
N ASP A 83 -18.84 -1.94 -5.86
CA ASP A 83 -18.94 -1.10 -4.65
C ASP A 83 -17.57 -0.74 -4.04
N GLY A 84 -16.57 -0.39 -4.89
CA GLY A 84 -15.21 -0.05 -4.43
C GLY A 84 -14.44 -1.25 -3.87
N ASN A 85 -14.70 -2.45 -4.40
CA ASN A 85 -13.98 -3.66 -3.99
C ASN A 85 -13.67 -4.53 -5.20
N LEU A 86 -12.54 -5.22 -5.15
CA LEU A 86 -12.33 -6.40 -5.98
C LEU A 86 -13.11 -7.58 -5.39
N VAL A 87 -14.00 -8.15 -6.17
CA VAL A 87 -14.77 -9.34 -5.79
C VAL A 87 -14.26 -10.55 -6.58
N ILE A 88 -13.67 -11.52 -5.89
CA ILE A 88 -13.31 -12.81 -6.45
C ILE A 88 -14.40 -13.81 -6.07
N SER A 89 -15.04 -14.40 -7.08
CA SER A 89 -16.21 -15.27 -6.91
C SER A 89 -15.96 -16.68 -7.40
N VAL A 90 -16.23 -17.67 -6.56
CA VAL A 90 -16.30 -19.08 -6.94
C VAL A 90 -17.71 -19.38 -7.44
N GLN A 91 -17.78 -19.85 -8.68
CA GLN A 91 -19.04 -20.25 -9.31
C GLN A 91 -19.08 -21.77 -9.52
N GLU A 92 -20.28 -22.31 -9.48
CA GLU A 92 -20.50 -23.71 -9.80
C GLU A 92 -20.89 -23.87 -11.28
N ARG A 93 -20.18 -24.76 -11.99
CA ARG A 93 -20.61 -25.17 -13.33
C ARG A 93 -21.62 -26.30 -13.25
N ARG A 94 -22.70 -26.18 -14.01
CA ARG A 94 -23.74 -27.18 -14.11
C ARG A 94 -24.13 -27.51 -15.56
N VAL A 95 -24.46 -28.77 -15.80
CA VAL A 95 -25.19 -29.18 -17.00
C VAL A 95 -26.51 -29.81 -16.52
N GLY A 96 -27.59 -29.08 -16.70
CA GLY A 96 -28.86 -29.42 -16.06
C GLY A 96 -28.75 -29.37 -14.53
N ALA A 97 -29.13 -30.45 -13.86
CA ALA A 97 -29.01 -30.56 -12.39
C ALA A 97 -27.62 -31.05 -11.92
N THR A 98 -26.73 -31.44 -12.84
CA THR A 98 -25.45 -32.07 -12.48
C THR A 98 -24.36 -31.04 -12.37
N ARG A 99 -23.64 -30.98 -11.23
CA ARG A 99 -22.40 -30.24 -11.07
C ARG A 99 -21.32 -30.85 -11.96
N THR A 100 -20.64 -30.03 -12.74
CA THR A 100 -19.58 -30.45 -13.65
C THR A 100 -18.22 -29.83 -13.33
N GLY A 101 -18.15 -28.95 -12.35
CA GLY A 101 -16.92 -28.30 -11.89
C GLY A 101 -17.17 -26.96 -11.23
N PHE A 102 -16.07 -26.21 -11.08
CA PHE A 102 -16.07 -24.86 -10.49
C PHE A 102 -15.27 -23.92 -11.39
N THR A 103 -15.62 -22.64 -11.32
CA THR A 103 -14.78 -21.56 -11.84
C THR A 103 -14.45 -20.59 -10.71
N SER A 104 -13.30 -19.93 -10.80
CA SER A 104 -12.83 -18.92 -9.88
C SER A 104 -11.89 -17.95 -10.61
N ALA A 105 -11.27 -17.01 -9.90
CA ALA A 105 -10.20 -16.18 -10.44
C ALA A 105 -8.94 -16.28 -9.59
N ARG A 106 -7.79 -16.14 -10.26
CA ARG A 106 -6.47 -15.93 -9.67
C ARG A 106 -5.81 -14.77 -10.38
N LEU A 107 -5.61 -13.68 -9.62
CA LEU A 107 -5.01 -12.46 -10.08
C LEU A 107 -3.56 -12.40 -9.60
N ARG A 108 -2.67 -11.90 -10.45
CA ARG A 108 -1.25 -11.69 -10.11
C ARG A 108 -0.75 -10.37 -10.66
N SER A 109 0.16 -9.74 -9.93
CA SER A 109 0.79 -8.48 -10.34
C SER A 109 2.16 -8.66 -11.01
N GLN A 110 2.53 -9.89 -11.40
CA GLN A 110 3.83 -10.24 -11.97
C GLN A 110 4.24 -9.31 -13.12
N ASP A 111 5.48 -8.82 -13.11
CA ASP A 111 6.11 -7.89 -14.05
C ASP A 111 5.45 -6.50 -14.11
N LYS A 112 4.28 -6.34 -13.50
CA LYS A 112 3.51 -5.09 -13.49
C LYS A 112 3.69 -4.30 -12.20
N LEU A 113 3.57 -4.96 -11.06
CA LEU A 113 3.90 -4.44 -9.75
C LEU A 113 4.65 -5.49 -8.96
N MET A 114 5.90 -5.22 -8.66
CA MET A 114 6.71 -6.01 -7.76
C MET A 114 7.19 -5.12 -6.61
N PHE A 115 7.43 -5.75 -5.48
CA PHE A 115 8.05 -5.09 -4.33
C PHE A 115 9.10 -5.98 -3.69
N GLN A 116 10.12 -5.35 -3.15
CA GLN A 116 11.13 -6.00 -2.31
C GLN A 116 11.14 -5.25 -0.99
N TYR A 117 10.88 -5.97 0.10
CA TYR A 117 10.65 -5.40 1.43
C TYR A 117 9.44 -4.46 1.47
N GLY A 118 9.12 -3.93 2.64
CA GLY A 118 8.00 -3.04 2.84
C GLY A 118 6.92 -3.62 3.75
N TYR A 119 5.96 -2.79 4.11
CA TYR A 119 4.76 -3.23 4.80
C TYR A 119 3.63 -3.31 3.80
N ILE A 120 3.15 -4.52 3.53
CA ILE A 120 1.98 -4.74 2.66
C ILE A 120 0.78 -5.17 3.49
N GLU A 121 -0.40 -4.64 3.16
CA GLU A 121 -1.66 -5.08 3.76
C GLU A 121 -2.78 -5.14 2.73
N ALA A 122 -3.73 -6.03 3.00
CA ALA A 122 -5.01 -6.08 2.31
C ALA A 122 -6.15 -6.16 3.31
N ARG A 123 -7.25 -5.45 3.04
CA ARG A 123 -8.48 -5.52 3.82
C ARG A 123 -9.49 -6.39 3.11
N ILE A 124 -9.76 -7.57 3.67
CA ILE A 124 -10.46 -8.64 2.98
C ILE A 124 -11.63 -9.15 3.83
N LYS A 125 -12.79 -9.34 3.17
CA LYS A 125 -13.95 -10.00 3.74
C LYS A 125 -14.11 -11.38 3.09
N MET A 126 -14.02 -12.43 3.90
CA MET A 126 -14.13 -13.82 3.47
C MET A 126 -15.57 -14.29 3.36
N PRO A 127 -15.88 -15.21 2.42
CA PRO A 127 -17.14 -15.96 2.44
C PRO A 127 -17.16 -16.97 3.58
N ASP A 128 -18.30 -17.65 3.76
CA ASP A 128 -18.34 -18.90 4.51
C ASP A 128 -17.60 -19.97 3.73
N LEU A 129 -16.48 -20.44 4.27
CA LEU A 129 -15.58 -21.38 3.58
C LEU A 129 -16.15 -22.79 3.55
N ALA A 130 -16.88 -23.18 4.60
CA ALA A 130 -17.36 -24.53 4.83
C ALA A 130 -16.28 -25.58 4.45
N ASP A 131 -16.66 -26.69 3.76
CA ASP A 131 -15.64 -27.64 3.31
C ASP A 131 -15.25 -27.34 1.87
N GLY A 132 -13.99 -26.96 1.67
CA GLY A 132 -13.34 -27.00 0.39
C GLY A 132 -12.97 -25.69 -0.30
N LEU A 133 -13.28 -24.53 0.26
CA LEU A 133 -12.73 -23.28 -0.24
C LEU A 133 -11.36 -22.99 0.37
N TRP A 134 -10.47 -22.45 -0.43
CA TRP A 134 -9.10 -22.11 -0.08
C TRP A 134 -8.73 -20.73 -0.63
N PRO A 135 -9.17 -19.65 0.04
CA PRO A 135 -8.75 -18.29 -0.30
C PRO A 135 -7.32 -18.03 0.13
N ALA A 136 -6.61 -17.22 -0.66
CA ALA A 136 -5.23 -16.81 -0.38
C ALA A 136 -4.94 -15.37 -0.81
N PHE A 137 -4.10 -14.70 -0.01
CA PHE A 137 -3.38 -13.47 -0.31
C PHE A 137 -1.91 -13.73 -0.01
N TRP A 138 -1.09 -13.74 -1.04
CA TRP A 138 0.27 -14.23 -0.99
C TRP A 138 1.17 -13.59 -2.03
N THR A 139 2.46 -13.89 -1.98
CA THR A 139 3.46 -13.37 -2.89
C THR A 139 4.37 -14.49 -3.40
N LEU A 140 4.89 -14.29 -4.61
CA LEU A 140 5.84 -15.19 -5.25
C LEU A 140 7.00 -14.39 -5.84
N GLY A 141 8.22 -14.94 -5.78
CA GLY A 141 9.39 -14.30 -6.38
C GLY A 141 9.21 -14.05 -7.87
N ASN A 142 9.55 -12.84 -8.35
CA ASN A 142 9.32 -12.48 -9.75
C ASN A 142 10.16 -13.26 -10.74
N ASN A 143 11.25 -13.90 -10.28
CA ASN A 143 12.07 -14.83 -11.04
C ASN A 143 11.48 -16.25 -11.19
N PHE A 144 10.22 -16.44 -10.77
CA PHE A 144 9.51 -17.73 -10.86
C PHE A 144 9.59 -18.39 -12.26
N PRO A 145 9.46 -17.64 -13.39
CA PRO A 145 9.55 -18.25 -14.72
C PRO A 145 10.91 -18.88 -15.03
N GLU A 146 11.99 -18.36 -14.43
CA GLU A 146 13.36 -18.79 -14.67
C GLU A 146 13.78 -19.95 -13.78
N VAL A 147 13.45 -19.88 -12.48
CA VAL A 147 13.95 -20.80 -11.46
C VAL A 147 12.91 -21.81 -10.99
N GLY A 148 11.63 -21.50 -11.14
CA GLY A 148 10.52 -22.34 -10.67
C GLY A 148 10.34 -22.29 -9.16
N TRP A 149 9.29 -22.99 -8.68
CA TRP A 149 9.01 -23.16 -7.26
C TRP A 149 9.73 -24.40 -6.72
N PRO A 150 10.28 -24.40 -5.48
CA PRO A 150 10.25 -23.32 -4.48
C PRO A 150 11.44 -22.35 -4.54
N ALA A 151 12.31 -22.45 -5.53
CA ALA A 151 13.53 -21.66 -5.66
C ALA A 151 13.30 -20.16 -5.94
N CYS A 152 12.07 -19.77 -6.29
CA CYS A 152 11.70 -18.36 -6.41
C CYS A 152 11.34 -17.71 -5.06
N GLY A 153 11.05 -18.50 -4.05
CA GLY A 153 10.49 -18.02 -2.78
C GLY A 153 8.99 -17.72 -2.84
N GLU A 154 8.28 -17.98 -1.73
CA GLU A 154 6.85 -17.73 -1.56
C GLU A 154 6.59 -17.23 -0.13
N LEU A 155 5.78 -16.19 0.00
CA LEU A 155 5.35 -15.65 1.30
C LEU A 155 3.82 -15.58 1.32
N ASP A 156 3.21 -16.46 2.12
CA ASP A 156 1.77 -16.51 2.31
C ASP A 156 1.39 -15.61 3.47
N ILE A 157 0.69 -14.51 3.18
CA ILE A 157 0.21 -13.58 4.19
C ILE A 157 -1.07 -14.11 4.81
N LEU A 158 -1.91 -14.73 3.99
CA LEU A 158 -3.20 -15.29 4.33
C LEU A 158 -3.47 -16.55 3.55
N GLU A 159 -3.78 -17.62 4.26
CA GLU A 159 -4.48 -18.81 3.74
C GLU A 159 -5.55 -19.25 4.72
N MET A 160 -6.72 -19.64 4.24
CA MET A 160 -7.79 -20.28 5.03
C MET A 160 -8.32 -21.51 4.31
N GLY A 161 -9.02 -22.39 5.04
CA GLY A 161 -9.55 -23.64 4.49
C GLY A 161 -8.73 -24.88 4.84
N TRP A 162 -7.80 -24.78 5.80
CA TRP A 162 -6.94 -25.90 6.21
C TRP A 162 -7.74 -27.12 6.71
N ARG A 163 -7.31 -28.31 6.28
CA ARG A 163 -7.97 -29.60 6.57
C ARG A 163 -8.28 -29.83 8.05
N ASP A 164 -7.36 -29.49 8.96
CA ASP A 164 -7.59 -29.74 10.39
C ASP A 164 -8.61 -28.72 10.94
N ALA A 165 -8.67 -27.52 10.40
CA ALA A 165 -9.70 -26.54 10.74
C ALA A 165 -11.09 -26.97 10.27
N ILE A 166 -11.18 -27.61 9.10
CA ILE A 166 -12.42 -28.24 8.61
C ILE A 166 -12.86 -29.34 9.56
N GLN A 167 -11.95 -30.27 9.89
CA GLN A 167 -12.23 -31.40 10.80
C GLN A 167 -12.67 -30.93 12.19
N ASP A 168 -12.13 -29.83 12.69
CA ASP A 168 -12.44 -29.25 13.98
C ASP A 168 -13.68 -28.34 13.97
N GLY A 169 -14.32 -28.12 12.82
CA GLY A 169 -15.44 -27.17 12.65
C GLY A 169 -15.08 -25.74 12.92
N ARG A 170 -13.83 -25.31 12.59
CA ARG A 170 -13.28 -23.98 12.86
C ARG A 170 -12.70 -23.33 11.61
N VAL A 171 -13.11 -23.76 10.43
CA VAL A 171 -12.54 -23.31 9.15
C VAL A 171 -12.60 -21.78 8.97
N ASN A 172 -13.67 -21.15 9.46
CA ASN A 172 -13.84 -19.70 9.39
C ASN A 172 -13.06 -18.92 10.48
N ARG A 173 -12.31 -19.59 11.35
CA ARG A 173 -11.50 -19.00 12.44
C ARG A 173 -10.02 -19.31 12.34
N TRP A 174 -9.64 -20.06 11.34
CA TRP A 174 -8.30 -20.60 11.23
C TRP A 174 -7.57 -19.97 10.05
N VAL A 175 -6.58 -19.16 10.35
CA VAL A 175 -5.69 -18.54 9.37
C VAL A 175 -4.33 -19.22 9.42
N SER A 176 -3.78 -19.53 8.27
CA SER A 176 -2.37 -19.88 8.07
C SER A 176 -1.63 -18.74 7.42
N SER A 177 -0.35 -18.69 7.70
CA SER A 177 0.62 -17.83 7.04
C SER A 177 1.95 -18.57 7.04
N ALA A 178 2.70 -18.51 5.94
CA ALA A 178 3.90 -19.33 5.73
C ALA A 178 4.94 -18.62 4.88
N ALA A 179 6.16 -19.17 4.91
CA ALA A 179 7.23 -18.87 3.95
C ALA A 179 7.75 -20.20 3.39
N HIS A 180 7.90 -20.27 2.06
CA HIS A 180 8.40 -21.45 1.36
C HIS A 180 9.58 -21.06 0.49
N TRP A 181 10.65 -21.89 0.52
CA TRP A 181 11.87 -21.63 -0.25
C TRP A 181 12.61 -22.92 -0.57
N GLU A 182 13.65 -22.82 -1.37
CA GLU A 182 14.58 -23.92 -1.58
C GLU A 182 15.72 -23.85 -0.55
N ASN A 183 15.93 -24.91 0.18
CA ASN A 183 17.05 -25.05 1.10
C ASN A 183 17.87 -26.29 0.71
N ASN A 184 19.09 -26.07 0.18
CA ASN A 184 19.99 -27.14 -0.28
C ASN A 184 19.32 -28.13 -1.26
N GLY A 185 18.59 -27.61 -2.24
CA GLY A 185 17.90 -28.41 -3.25
C GLY A 185 16.65 -29.12 -2.75
N SER A 186 16.11 -28.71 -1.61
CA SER A 186 14.89 -29.29 -1.02
C SER A 186 13.93 -28.18 -0.61
N HIS A 187 12.64 -28.44 -0.77
CA HIS A 187 11.61 -27.52 -0.27
C HIS A 187 11.69 -27.40 1.25
N ALA A 188 11.81 -26.18 1.72
CA ALA A 188 11.74 -25.78 3.12
C ALA A 188 10.49 -24.91 3.37
N VAL A 189 9.99 -24.95 4.60
CA VAL A 189 8.83 -24.18 5.01
C VAL A 189 9.02 -23.66 6.43
N PHE A 190 8.67 -22.40 6.64
CA PHE A 190 8.50 -21.80 7.95
C PHE A 190 7.11 -21.16 8.01
N GLY A 191 6.37 -21.41 9.07
CA GLY A 191 5.07 -20.78 9.23
C GLY A 191 4.24 -21.52 10.27
N ARG A 192 3.12 -20.95 10.61
CA ARG A 192 2.20 -21.53 11.57
C ARG A 192 0.81 -21.60 10.99
N THR A 193 0.28 -22.78 11.01
CA THR A 193 -1.15 -22.94 11.11
C THR A 193 -1.58 -22.35 12.45
N TYR A 194 -2.56 -21.49 12.43
CA TYR A 194 -2.96 -20.72 13.58
C TYR A 194 -3.45 -21.61 14.73
N SER A 195 -2.76 -21.56 15.86
CA SER A 195 -3.14 -22.30 17.04
C SER A 195 -4.37 -21.65 17.71
N PRO A 196 -5.28 -22.43 18.32
CA PRO A 196 -6.49 -21.92 18.99
C PRO A 196 -6.30 -20.81 20.01
N GLY A 197 -5.10 -20.67 20.57
CA GLY A 197 -4.77 -19.59 21.53
C GLY A 197 -4.49 -18.22 20.91
N LEU A 198 -4.39 -18.16 19.59
CA LEU A 198 -4.14 -16.93 18.81
C LEU A 198 -5.33 -16.62 17.89
N ALA A 199 -6.22 -17.59 17.62
CA ALA A 199 -7.40 -17.41 16.79
C ALA A 199 -8.29 -16.28 17.34
N GLU A 200 -8.86 -15.52 16.44
CA GLU A 200 -9.94 -14.62 16.85
C GLU A 200 -11.05 -15.43 17.51
N PRO A 201 -11.65 -14.94 18.59
CA PRO A 201 -12.70 -15.68 19.29
C PRO A 201 -13.98 -15.84 18.47
N ALA A 202 -14.11 -15.09 17.36
CA ALA A 202 -15.24 -15.08 16.45
C ALA A 202 -14.83 -15.56 15.04
N ASP A 203 -15.83 -15.87 14.20
CA ASP A 203 -15.61 -16.17 12.80
C ASP A 203 -15.10 -14.92 12.06
N LEU A 204 -14.17 -15.13 11.13
CA LEU A 204 -13.54 -14.06 10.34
C LEU A 204 -14.29 -13.77 9.03
N ASN A 205 -15.22 -14.65 8.65
CA ASN A 205 -16.05 -14.47 7.47
C ASN A 205 -17.17 -13.44 7.70
N GLY A 206 -17.63 -12.81 6.62
CA GLY A 206 -18.73 -11.82 6.66
C GLY A 206 -18.34 -10.41 7.05
N GLU A 207 -17.20 -10.24 7.72
CA GLU A 207 -16.65 -8.93 8.12
C GLU A 207 -15.26 -8.72 7.53
N TYR A 208 -14.88 -7.46 7.29
CA TYR A 208 -13.53 -7.16 6.80
C TYR A 208 -12.48 -7.35 7.89
N GLN A 209 -11.40 -8.02 7.50
CA GLN A 209 -10.21 -8.23 8.32
C GLN A 209 -9.00 -7.64 7.60
N ILE A 210 -7.98 -7.20 8.33
CA ILE A 210 -6.72 -6.72 7.77
C ILE A 210 -5.66 -7.80 7.92
N PHE A 211 -5.15 -8.27 6.79
CA PHE A 211 -4.03 -9.21 6.70
C PHE A 211 -2.81 -8.44 6.22
N ALA A 212 -1.70 -8.56 6.94
CA ALA A 212 -0.52 -7.75 6.64
C ALA A 212 0.79 -8.52 6.83
N MET A 213 1.83 -8.02 6.16
CA MET A 213 3.20 -8.48 6.28
C MET A 213 4.14 -7.29 6.36
N ASP A 214 5.04 -7.30 7.35
CA ASP A 214 6.21 -6.43 7.42
C ASP A 214 7.44 -7.23 7.02
N TRP A 215 8.01 -6.89 5.88
CA TRP A 215 9.16 -7.58 5.30
C TRP A 215 10.34 -6.63 5.21
N THR A 216 11.39 -6.95 5.96
CA THR A 216 12.63 -6.18 6.04
C THR A 216 13.82 -7.05 5.57
N PRO A 217 15.02 -6.49 5.39
CA PRO A 217 16.23 -7.31 5.12
C PRO A 217 16.56 -8.32 6.22
N ASP A 218 16.03 -8.11 7.43
CA ASP A 218 16.35 -8.94 8.58
C ASP A 218 15.29 -10.01 8.86
N GLN A 219 14.03 -9.72 8.58
CA GLN A 219 12.92 -10.58 8.97
C GLN A 219 11.65 -10.37 8.15
N VAL A 220 10.82 -11.42 8.14
CA VAL A 220 9.43 -11.37 7.67
C VAL A 220 8.52 -11.57 8.88
N THR A 221 7.53 -10.70 9.06
CA THR A 221 6.53 -10.80 10.13
C THR A 221 5.14 -10.63 9.54
N THR A 222 4.21 -11.53 9.87
CA THR A 222 2.82 -11.44 9.40
C THR A 222 1.85 -11.13 10.52
N TYR A 223 0.72 -10.50 10.15
CA TYR A 223 -0.26 -9.99 11.10
C TYR A 223 -1.69 -10.25 10.63
N LEU A 224 -2.58 -10.45 11.60
CA LEU A 224 -4.03 -10.39 11.43
C LEU A 224 -4.60 -9.32 12.35
N ASN A 225 -5.26 -8.30 11.80
CA ASN A 225 -5.81 -7.18 12.58
C ASN A 225 -4.79 -6.55 13.54
N GLY A 226 -3.54 -6.41 13.07
CA GLY A 226 -2.42 -5.90 13.85
C GLY A 226 -1.84 -6.86 14.90
N LYS A 227 -2.41 -8.05 15.06
CA LYS A 227 -1.82 -9.10 15.92
C LYS A 227 -0.81 -9.90 15.12
N GLN A 228 0.40 -9.99 15.63
CA GLN A 228 1.47 -10.79 15.04
C GLN A 228 1.11 -12.29 15.04
N LEU A 229 1.23 -12.91 13.87
CA LEU A 229 1.07 -14.36 13.69
C LEU A 229 2.39 -15.08 13.91
N TRP A 230 3.45 -14.69 13.18
CA TRP A 230 4.80 -15.21 13.33
C TRP A 230 5.85 -14.21 12.82
N THR A 231 7.12 -14.48 13.15
CA THR A 231 8.29 -13.80 12.59
C THR A 231 9.34 -14.85 12.21
N MET A 232 9.90 -14.70 11.02
CA MET A 232 11.04 -15.49 10.51
C MET A 232 12.26 -14.57 10.37
N ASP A 233 13.40 -14.98 10.92
CA ASP A 233 14.68 -14.32 10.70
C ASP A 233 15.23 -14.78 9.33
N ILE A 234 15.40 -13.84 8.40
CA ILE A 234 15.89 -14.10 7.03
C ILE A 234 17.28 -13.53 6.78
N ARG A 235 17.96 -13.04 7.84
CA ARG A 235 19.32 -12.52 7.68
C ARG A 235 20.23 -13.62 7.15
N PRO A 236 21.16 -13.31 6.21
CA PRO A 236 22.08 -14.29 5.64
C PRO A 236 22.97 -15.02 6.68
N THR A 237 23.10 -14.45 7.87
CA THR A 237 23.80 -15.08 9.02
C THR A 237 22.98 -16.10 9.76
N SER A 238 21.65 -16.04 9.66
CA SER A 238 20.70 -16.91 10.36
C SER A 238 20.03 -17.91 9.42
N CYS A 239 19.74 -17.47 8.19
CA CYS A 239 19.19 -18.27 7.10
C CYS A 239 20.19 -18.21 5.93
N THR A 240 21.01 -19.24 5.79
CA THR A 240 22.14 -19.25 4.85
C THR A 240 21.76 -19.65 3.43
N ASP A 241 20.49 -20.01 3.22
CA ASP A 241 19.96 -20.54 1.97
C ASP A 241 18.49 -20.07 1.83
N CYS A 242 18.27 -18.78 1.90
CA CYS A 242 16.97 -18.14 1.72
C CYS A 242 17.11 -16.76 1.05
N GLU A 243 18.00 -16.71 0.06
CA GLU A 243 18.25 -15.54 -0.77
C GLU A 243 17.02 -15.10 -1.57
N GLU A 244 16.06 -16.00 -1.80
CA GLU A 244 14.80 -15.70 -2.45
C GLU A 244 14.02 -14.59 -1.74
N PHE A 245 14.12 -14.54 -0.40
CA PHE A 245 13.49 -13.49 0.39
C PHE A 245 14.24 -12.15 0.37
N HIS A 246 15.27 -12.04 -0.47
CA HIS A 246 15.98 -10.80 -0.79
C HIS A 246 15.83 -10.39 -2.24
N LEU A 247 14.84 -10.94 -2.95
CA LEU A 247 14.50 -10.64 -4.35
C LEU A 247 13.09 -10.01 -4.43
N PRO A 248 12.76 -9.30 -5.54
CA PRO A 248 11.43 -8.76 -5.72
C PRO A 248 10.36 -9.85 -5.85
N HIS A 249 9.24 -9.68 -5.16
CA HIS A 249 8.05 -10.52 -5.25
C HIS A 249 6.89 -9.75 -5.90
N PHE A 250 5.96 -10.50 -6.48
CA PHE A 250 4.67 -10.00 -6.94
C PHE A 250 3.52 -10.54 -6.07
N VAL A 251 2.40 -9.85 -6.11
CA VAL A 251 1.20 -10.16 -5.31
C VAL A 251 0.28 -11.11 -6.05
N ILE A 252 -0.34 -12.04 -5.32
CA ILE A 252 -1.37 -12.95 -5.82
C ILE A 252 -2.59 -12.94 -4.91
N LEU A 253 -3.79 -12.93 -5.52
CA LEU A 253 -5.09 -13.03 -4.87
C LEU A 253 -5.92 -14.10 -5.58
N ASN A 254 -6.46 -15.08 -4.84
CA ASN A 254 -7.30 -16.13 -5.42
C ASN A 254 -8.21 -16.80 -4.40
N ILE A 255 -9.19 -17.55 -4.89
CA ILE A 255 -9.87 -18.62 -4.15
C ILE A 255 -9.69 -19.91 -4.94
N ALA A 256 -8.99 -20.88 -4.37
CA ALA A 256 -8.95 -22.25 -4.88
C ALA A 256 -10.13 -23.05 -4.34
N VAL A 257 -10.44 -24.18 -4.99
CA VAL A 257 -11.48 -25.13 -4.57
C VAL A 257 -10.90 -26.52 -4.47
N GLY A 258 -11.02 -27.14 -3.33
CA GLY A 258 -10.43 -28.45 -3.07
C GLY A 258 -8.91 -28.42 -3.06
N GLY A 259 -8.30 -29.56 -3.32
CA GLY A 259 -6.84 -29.73 -3.39
C GLY A 259 -6.20 -30.20 -2.09
N THR A 260 -4.88 -30.06 -2.04
CA THR A 260 -4.04 -30.61 -0.97
C THR A 260 -4.23 -29.89 0.37
N TYR A 261 -4.49 -28.59 0.36
CA TYR A 261 -4.62 -27.79 1.58
C TYR A 261 -5.89 -28.15 2.38
N PRO A 262 -7.11 -28.14 1.81
CA PRO A 262 -8.29 -28.66 2.47
C PRO A 262 -8.35 -30.19 2.51
N ASN A 263 -7.47 -30.89 1.77
CA ASN A 263 -7.45 -32.34 1.59
C ASN A 263 -8.76 -32.91 1.02
N ILE A 264 -9.32 -32.18 0.03
CA ILE A 264 -10.57 -32.53 -0.65
C ILE A 264 -10.30 -32.61 -2.17
N PHE A 265 -10.48 -33.79 -2.75
CA PHE A 265 -10.16 -34.09 -4.16
C PHE A 265 -11.39 -34.52 -4.97
N ASP A 266 -12.54 -34.62 -4.35
CA ASP A 266 -13.81 -34.95 -5.01
C ASP A 266 -14.75 -33.72 -4.92
N GLN A 267 -15.21 -33.25 -6.08
CA GLN A 267 -16.16 -32.15 -6.16
C GLN A 267 -17.47 -32.37 -5.37
N ALA A 268 -17.86 -33.64 -5.12
CA ALA A 268 -19.04 -33.95 -4.34
C ALA A 268 -18.86 -33.65 -2.84
N GLN A 269 -17.62 -33.50 -2.38
CA GLN A 269 -17.29 -33.19 -0.97
C GLN A 269 -17.21 -31.69 -0.71
N ILE A 270 -17.31 -30.83 -1.75
CA ILE A 270 -17.37 -29.38 -1.59
C ILE A 270 -18.77 -29.01 -1.11
N THR A 271 -18.85 -28.54 0.14
CA THR A 271 -20.10 -28.13 0.80
C THR A 271 -20.29 -26.64 0.92
N ALA A 272 -19.28 -25.84 0.54
CA ALA A 272 -19.33 -24.39 0.58
C ALA A 272 -20.58 -23.86 -0.16
N PRO A 273 -21.31 -22.91 0.41
CA PRO A 273 -22.39 -22.22 -0.29
C PRO A 273 -21.84 -21.47 -1.51
N LEU A 274 -22.42 -21.70 -2.69
CA LEU A 274 -22.01 -21.07 -3.94
C LEU A 274 -23.15 -20.27 -4.57
N PRO A 275 -22.87 -19.09 -5.18
CA PRO A 275 -21.55 -18.48 -5.34
C PRO A 275 -20.95 -18.07 -4.00
N ALA A 276 -19.61 -18.17 -3.87
CA ALA A 276 -18.87 -17.73 -2.72
C ALA A 276 -17.91 -16.58 -3.12
N GLU A 277 -17.92 -15.51 -2.38
CA GLU A 277 -17.26 -14.26 -2.77
C GLU A 277 -16.30 -13.77 -1.70
N MET A 278 -15.05 -13.58 -2.09
CA MET A 278 -14.03 -12.85 -1.33
C MET A 278 -14.02 -11.40 -1.82
N TRP A 279 -14.22 -10.48 -0.91
CA TRP A 279 -14.24 -9.05 -1.17
C TRP A 279 -12.96 -8.42 -0.66
N VAL A 280 -12.19 -7.79 -1.53
CA VAL A 280 -10.94 -7.09 -1.21
C VAL A 280 -11.19 -5.58 -1.38
N ASP A 281 -11.20 -4.86 -0.26
CA ASP A 281 -11.45 -3.42 -0.21
C ASP A 281 -10.25 -2.65 -0.77
N TYR A 282 -9.04 -3.07 -0.38
CA TYR A 282 -7.79 -2.52 -0.90
C TYR A 282 -6.61 -3.47 -0.76
N VAL A 283 -5.57 -3.21 -1.55
CA VAL A 283 -4.20 -3.66 -1.32
C VAL A 283 -3.30 -2.44 -1.25
N ARG A 284 -2.48 -2.33 -0.19
CA ARG A 284 -1.63 -1.17 0.07
C ARG A 284 -0.21 -1.59 0.41
N ILE A 285 0.77 -0.85 -0.11
CA ILE A 285 2.19 -1.03 0.22
C ILE A 285 2.73 0.27 0.79
N TYR A 286 3.31 0.20 1.98
CA TYR A 286 3.88 1.32 2.72
C TYR A 286 5.39 1.17 2.82
N ASP A 287 6.08 2.29 2.86
CA ASP A 287 7.51 2.31 3.15
C ASP A 287 7.79 1.92 4.61
N ASN A 288 8.64 0.92 4.81
CA ASN A 288 9.17 0.57 6.13
C ASN A 288 10.65 0.96 6.28
N GLY A 289 11.16 1.84 5.41
CA GLY A 289 12.54 2.28 5.36
C GLY A 289 13.45 1.42 4.47
N HIS A 290 12.92 0.34 3.88
CA HIS A 290 13.65 -0.60 3.03
C HIS A 290 12.94 -0.89 1.71
N THR A 291 11.72 -0.37 1.52
CA THR A 291 10.82 -0.73 0.43
C THR A 291 11.36 -0.28 -0.92
N ARG A 292 11.30 -1.20 -1.88
CA ARG A 292 11.60 -0.93 -3.28
C ARG A 292 10.45 -1.45 -4.12
N LEU A 293 9.86 -0.57 -4.91
CA LEU A 293 8.84 -0.92 -5.89
C LEU A 293 9.47 -0.98 -7.28
N SER A 294 8.96 -1.85 -8.13
CA SER A 294 9.34 -1.96 -9.54
C SER A 294 8.18 -2.55 -10.35
N GLY A 295 8.24 -2.40 -11.68
CA GLY A 295 7.25 -2.97 -12.59
C GLY A 295 6.64 -1.94 -13.53
N SER A 296 6.06 -2.45 -14.62
CA SER A 296 5.54 -1.61 -15.71
C SER A 296 4.35 -0.73 -15.32
N SER A 297 3.61 -1.07 -14.27
CA SER A 297 2.51 -0.23 -13.78
C SER A 297 2.99 1.08 -13.17
N LEU A 298 4.23 1.09 -12.67
CA LEU A 298 4.83 2.28 -12.07
C LEU A 298 5.41 3.23 -13.13
N GLU A 299 5.76 2.71 -14.31
CA GLU A 299 6.30 3.52 -15.42
C GLU A 299 5.28 4.52 -15.97
N ASN A 300 3.98 4.28 -15.73
CA ASN A 300 2.88 5.13 -16.18
C ASN A 300 2.13 5.81 -15.02
N GLN A 301 2.55 5.61 -13.79
CA GLN A 301 1.98 6.36 -12.68
C GLN A 301 2.63 7.73 -12.66
N VAL A 302 1.92 8.68 -13.24
CA VAL A 302 2.18 10.11 -13.04
C VAL A 302 1.99 10.37 -11.54
N PRO A 303 3.04 10.70 -10.76
CA PRO A 303 2.87 10.89 -9.33
C PRO A 303 1.98 12.10 -9.08
N ASP A 304 0.93 11.93 -8.30
CA ASP A 304 0.21 13.08 -7.73
C ASP A 304 1.18 13.94 -6.95
N ILE A 305 1.36 15.18 -7.38
CA ILE A 305 2.27 16.10 -6.70
C ILE A 305 1.67 16.48 -5.35
N GLY A 306 2.42 16.22 -4.29
CA GLY A 306 2.01 16.54 -2.93
C GLY A 306 3.17 16.86 -2.00
N PRO A 307 2.92 16.96 -0.69
CA PRO A 307 3.94 17.28 0.33
C PRO A 307 5.21 16.43 0.27
N ALA A 308 5.12 15.19 -0.24
CA ALA A 308 6.27 14.31 -0.42
C ALA A 308 7.30 14.85 -1.43
N HIS A 309 6.89 15.71 -2.36
CA HIS A 309 7.79 16.36 -3.33
C HIS A 309 8.45 17.63 -2.76
N SER A 310 8.04 18.10 -1.59
CA SER A 310 8.69 19.24 -0.92
C SER A 310 10.15 18.95 -0.58
N GLY A 311 11.02 19.93 -0.78
CA GLY A 311 12.44 19.80 -0.47
C GLY A 311 13.32 20.65 -1.37
N SER A 312 14.62 20.39 -1.28
CA SER A 312 15.62 21.03 -2.15
C SER A 312 15.89 20.16 -3.37
N TRP A 313 15.85 20.77 -4.55
CA TRP A 313 16.04 20.14 -5.84
C TRP A 313 17.20 20.77 -6.59
N TYR A 314 17.93 20.04 -7.39
CA TYR A 314 19.06 20.57 -8.15
C TYR A 314 19.40 19.68 -9.35
N GLN A 315 20.21 20.22 -10.25
CA GLN A 315 20.85 19.46 -11.33
C GLN A 315 22.27 19.06 -10.89
N PRO A 316 22.59 17.76 -10.77
CA PRO A 316 23.89 17.30 -10.23
C PRO A 316 25.13 17.77 -11.03
N LEU A 317 24.98 18.11 -12.31
CA LEU A 317 26.07 18.60 -13.17
C LEU A 317 26.16 20.13 -13.18
N GLN A 318 25.26 20.84 -12.49
CA GLN A 318 25.22 22.31 -12.42
C GLN A 318 25.20 22.74 -10.95
N ASP A 319 26.27 22.42 -10.24
CA ASP A 319 26.42 22.77 -8.82
C ASP A 319 26.36 24.28 -8.61
N GLY A 320 25.69 24.72 -7.53
CA GLY A 320 25.46 26.14 -7.22
C GLY A 320 24.12 26.68 -7.68
N HIS A 321 23.36 25.98 -8.50
CA HIS A 321 21.96 26.27 -8.84
C HIS A 321 21.04 25.33 -8.09
N GLY A 322 19.86 25.80 -7.72
CA GLY A 322 18.91 24.92 -7.07
C GLY A 322 17.56 25.55 -6.79
N PHE A 323 16.63 24.69 -6.46
CA PHE A 323 15.26 25.06 -6.16
C PHE A 323 14.91 24.60 -4.74
N ALA A 324 14.15 25.41 -4.01
CA ALA A 324 13.38 24.92 -2.88
C ALA A 324 11.91 24.89 -3.31
N LEU A 325 11.30 23.73 -3.25
CA LEU A 325 9.90 23.50 -3.59
C LEU A 325 9.13 23.13 -2.34
N GLU A 326 8.00 23.77 -2.12
CA GLU A 326 7.11 23.54 -0.98
C GLU A 326 5.70 23.27 -1.52
N PHE A 327 5.16 22.09 -1.28
CA PHE A 327 3.82 21.68 -1.67
C PHE A 327 2.90 21.63 -0.46
N GLY A 328 1.74 22.24 -0.55
CA GLY A 328 0.78 22.30 0.53
C GLY A 328 -0.61 22.74 0.05
N GLN A 329 -1.38 23.30 0.96
CA GLN A 329 -2.69 23.87 0.67
C GLN A 329 -2.75 25.30 1.19
N ASP A 330 -3.47 26.17 0.49
CA ASP A 330 -3.78 27.51 0.98
C ASP A 330 -4.84 27.49 2.08
N SER A 331 -5.27 28.68 2.55
CA SER A 331 -6.28 28.81 3.62
C SER A 331 -7.66 28.27 3.24
N ASP A 332 -7.94 28.10 1.96
CA ASP A 332 -9.20 27.61 1.42
C ASP A 332 -9.14 26.11 1.07
N GLY A 333 -7.98 25.46 1.34
CA GLY A 333 -7.73 24.04 1.08
C GLY A 333 -7.35 23.74 -0.38
N VAL A 334 -7.03 24.76 -1.18
CA VAL A 334 -6.61 24.58 -2.58
C VAL A 334 -5.13 24.17 -2.60
N PRO A 335 -4.76 23.07 -3.32
CA PRO A 335 -3.37 22.69 -3.47
C PRO A 335 -2.54 23.82 -4.12
N ILE A 336 -1.41 24.13 -3.51
CA ILE A 336 -0.45 25.12 -4.01
C ILE A 336 0.98 24.59 -3.91
N ALA A 337 1.83 25.08 -4.83
CA ALA A 337 3.27 24.92 -4.77
C ALA A 337 3.92 26.31 -4.66
N VAL A 338 4.87 26.46 -3.76
CA VAL A 338 5.74 27.63 -3.67
C VAL A 338 7.13 27.20 -4.12
N ALA A 339 7.66 27.91 -5.10
CA ALA A 339 8.99 27.64 -5.65
C ALA A 339 9.92 28.82 -5.40
N TYR A 340 11.13 28.52 -4.96
CA TYR A 340 12.24 29.45 -4.87
C TYR A 340 13.36 28.96 -5.77
N TRP A 341 13.86 29.83 -6.67
CA TRP A 341 14.97 29.52 -7.55
C TRP A 341 16.18 30.39 -7.22
N TYR A 342 17.27 29.76 -6.88
CA TYR A 342 18.57 30.36 -6.65
C TYR A 342 19.43 30.13 -7.88
N THR A 343 19.78 31.20 -8.61
CA THR A 343 20.52 31.17 -9.87
C THR A 343 21.44 32.35 -10.02
N TYR A 344 21.94 32.64 -11.21
CA TYR A 344 22.88 33.69 -11.49
C TYR A 344 22.48 34.42 -12.77
N ASP A 345 22.90 35.71 -12.89
CA ASP A 345 22.89 36.44 -14.15
C ASP A 345 24.07 36.02 -15.06
N ASP A 346 24.18 36.58 -16.27
CA ASP A 346 25.26 36.32 -17.20
C ASP A 346 26.61 36.91 -16.74
N GLY A 347 26.62 37.80 -15.74
CA GLY A 347 27.79 38.31 -15.06
C GLY A 347 28.24 37.45 -13.85
N GLY A 348 27.50 36.40 -13.50
CA GLY A 348 27.77 35.52 -12.33
C GLY A 348 27.29 36.10 -11.00
N ASN A 349 26.45 37.14 -11.00
CA ASN A 349 25.87 37.65 -9.77
C ASN A 349 24.64 36.79 -9.35
N PRO A 350 24.47 36.50 -8.06
CA PRO A 350 23.37 35.69 -7.59
C PRO A 350 22.00 36.38 -7.81
N ILE A 351 21.05 35.61 -8.28
CA ILE A 351 19.65 36.02 -8.46
C ILE A 351 18.78 35.11 -7.60
N PHE A 352 17.77 35.69 -7.00
CA PHE A 352 16.72 35.04 -6.27
C PHE A 352 15.37 35.32 -6.93
N MET A 353 14.63 34.26 -7.22
CA MET A 353 13.26 34.35 -7.72
C MET A 353 12.35 33.50 -6.84
N GLN A 354 11.09 33.91 -6.75
CA GLN A 354 10.05 33.14 -6.07
C GLN A 354 8.77 33.17 -6.90
N GLY A 355 7.96 32.12 -6.75
CA GLY A 355 6.68 32.06 -7.44
C GLY A 355 5.74 31.04 -6.79
N ILE A 356 4.47 31.09 -7.20
CA ILE A 356 3.43 30.17 -6.75
C ILE A 356 2.79 29.57 -7.98
N GLY A 357 2.47 28.27 -7.91
CA GLY A 357 1.72 27.54 -8.93
C GLY A 357 0.68 26.64 -8.30
N VAL A 358 -0.28 26.21 -9.10
CA VAL A 358 -1.25 25.17 -8.71
C VAL A 358 -0.78 23.86 -9.34
N PRO A 359 -0.54 22.80 -8.53
CA PRO A 359 -0.22 21.49 -9.06
C PRO A 359 -1.37 20.90 -9.87
N GLU A 360 -1.06 20.33 -11.03
CA GLU A 360 -1.98 19.56 -11.87
C GLU A 360 -1.28 18.27 -12.27
N ASP A 361 -1.80 17.12 -11.89
CA ASP A 361 -1.18 15.82 -12.10
C ASP A 361 0.27 15.77 -11.57
N ASN A 362 1.25 15.45 -12.43
CA ASN A 362 2.68 15.44 -12.10
C ASN A 362 3.40 16.78 -12.37
N ARG A 363 2.66 17.84 -12.67
CA ARG A 363 3.19 19.09 -13.20
C ARG A 363 2.77 20.29 -12.36
N VAL A 364 3.67 21.25 -12.20
CA VAL A 364 3.32 22.58 -11.70
C VAL A 364 3.95 23.67 -12.57
N GLU A 365 3.13 24.61 -13.01
CA GLU A 365 3.59 25.82 -13.70
C GLU A 365 3.67 26.97 -12.69
N VAL A 366 4.80 27.67 -12.68
CA VAL A 366 5.11 28.72 -11.71
C VAL A 366 5.49 30.02 -12.45
N GLU A 367 4.80 31.11 -12.16
CA GLU A 367 5.23 32.42 -12.58
C GLU A 367 6.22 33.00 -11.57
N PHE A 368 7.47 33.19 -11.97
CA PHE A 368 8.52 33.69 -11.12
C PHE A 368 8.54 35.25 -11.11
N ILE A 369 8.74 35.78 -9.92
CA ILE A 369 9.05 37.19 -9.69
C ILE A 369 10.37 37.30 -8.92
N SER A 370 11.11 38.37 -9.16
CA SER A 370 12.26 38.76 -8.34
C SER A 370 11.94 40.07 -7.60
N PRO A 371 11.70 40.04 -6.29
CA PRO A 371 11.43 41.24 -5.51
C PRO A 371 12.72 42.04 -5.23
N THR A 372 12.69 43.34 -5.50
CA THR A 372 13.78 44.31 -5.26
C THR A 372 13.25 45.54 -4.55
N GLY A 373 14.12 46.50 -4.23
CA GLY A 373 13.76 47.81 -3.68
C GLY A 373 13.65 47.86 -2.15
N MET A 374 13.75 46.73 -1.46
CA MET A 374 13.72 46.67 0.01
C MET A 374 15.10 46.94 0.61
N VAL A 375 15.12 47.63 1.75
CA VAL A 375 16.33 47.89 2.54
C VAL A 375 16.20 47.13 3.88
N PHE A 376 17.23 46.39 4.24
CA PHE A 376 17.25 45.63 5.52
C PHE A 376 17.01 46.57 6.72
N GLY A 377 16.04 46.21 7.56
CA GLY A 377 15.68 46.99 8.76
C GLY A 377 14.81 48.24 8.48
N GLN A 378 14.48 48.53 7.23
CA GLN A 378 13.61 49.65 6.80
C GLN A 378 12.62 49.16 5.75
N PHE A 379 11.70 48.27 6.17
CA PHE A 379 10.70 47.73 5.27
C PHE A 379 9.66 48.79 4.90
N ASP A 380 9.54 49.09 3.61
CA ASP A 380 8.50 49.93 3.04
C ASP A 380 7.80 49.16 1.91
N PRO A 381 6.54 48.76 2.07
CA PRO A 381 5.83 47.97 1.06
C PRO A 381 5.67 48.70 -0.28
N ASP A 382 5.65 50.05 -0.28
CA ASP A 382 5.51 50.84 -1.48
C ASP A 382 6.82 50.92 -2.29
N SER A 383 7.94 50.56 -1.70
CA SER A 383 9.25 50.48 -2.34
C SER A 383 9.52 49.11 -3.01
N VAL A 384 8.66 48.13 -2.85
CA VAL A 384 8.85 46.78 -3.40
C VAL A 384 8.53 46.76 -4.88
N VAL A 385 9.55 46.55 -5.71
CA VAL A 385 9.40 46.26 -7.14
C VAL A 385 9.41 44.75 -7.35
N ARG A 386 8.46 44.27 -8.12
CA ARG A 386 8.34 42.82 -8.47
C ARG A 386 8.63 42.71 -9.98
N GLU A 387 9.89 42.41 -10.29
CA GLU A 387 10.28 42.16 -11.67
C GLU A 387 9.77 40.79 -12.12
N ASN A 388 9.22 40.68 -13.32
CA ASN A 388 8.79 39.42 -13.88
C ASN A 388 10.02 38.58 -14.27
N GLY A 389 10.20 37.44 -13.63
CA GLY A 389 11.30 36.52 -13.86
C GLY A 389 11.08 35.56 -15.03
N GLY A 390 9.84 35.39 -15.46
CA GLY A 390 9.44 34.39 -16.47
C GLY A 390 8.63 33.27 -15.90
N THR A 391 8.34 32.26 -16.73
CA THR A 391 7.51 31.10 -16.39
C THR A 391 8.36 29.84 -16.35
N ALA A 392 8.19 29.04 -15.34
CA ALA A 392 8.82 27.72 -15.23
C ALA A 392 7.79 26.60 -15.08
N VAL A 393 8.17 25.42 -15.56
CA VAL A 393 7.43 24.18 -15.38
C VAL A 393 8.33 23.18 -14.68
N PHE A 394 7.85 22.64 -13.59
CA PHE A 394 8.41 21.45 -12.94
C PHE A 394 7.51 20.26 -13.26
N GLU A 395 8.10 19.19 -13.75
CA GLU A 395 7.40 17.96 -14.06
C GLU A 395 8.12 16.79 -13.35
N PHE A 396 7.39 15.96 -12.59
CA PHE A 396 7.96 14.94 -11.74
C PHE A 396 7.69 13.55 -12.32
N SER A 397 8.74 12.76 -12.48
CA SER A 397 8.64 11.37 -12.87
C SER A 397 8.40 10.43 -11.67
N ASP A 398 8.89 10.84 -10.51
CA ASP A 398 8.68 10.18 -9.23
C ASP A 398 8.95 11.17 -8.09
N ARG A 399 8.93 10.68 -6.83
CA ARG A 399 9.12 11.50 -5.62
C ARG A 399 10.44 12.27 -5.59
N ASP A 400 11.49 11.74 -6.21
CA ASP A 400 12.86 12.21 -6.06
C ASP A 400 13.52 12.62 -7.40
N ASN A 401 12.82 12.44 -8.53
CA ASN A 401 13.27 12.76 -9.87
C ASN A 401 12.22 13.60 -10.64
N GLY A 402 12.68 14.48 -11.49
CA GLY A 402 11.84 15.31 -12.35
C GLY A 402 12.63 16.10 -13.37
N SER A 403 11.95 17.00 -14.06
CA SER A 403 12.56 17.95 -14.99
C SER A 403 12.09 19.37 -14.73
N PHE A 404 12.87 20.32 -15.22
CA PHE A 404 12.65 21.75 -15.13
C PHE A 404 12.77 22.39 -16.51
N SER A 405 11.72 23.08 -16.90
CA SER A 405 11.71 23.91 -18.10
C SER A 405 11.47 25.37 -17.71
N TYR A 406 12.09 26.29 -18.41
CA TYR A 406 11.99 27.73 -18.11
C TYR A 406 11.93 28.58 -19.36
N THR A 407 10.98 29.50 -19.38
CA THR A 407 10.85 30.54 -20.40
C THR A 407 11.09 31.91 -19.75
N PRO A 408 12.21 32.61 -20.07
CA PRO A 408 12.49 33.89 -19.49
C PRO A 408 11.48 34.94 -19.95
N SER A 409 11.21 35.93 -19.09
CA SER A 409 10.51 37.17 -19.49
C SER A 409 11.42 38.06 -20.34
N GLU A 410 10.85 39.09 -20.94
CA GLU A 410 11.66 40.14 -21.62
C GLU A 410 12.64 40.81 -20.64
N PHE A 411 12.21 41.01 -19.39
CA PHE A 411 13.07 41.57 -18.35
C PHE A 411 14.23 40.63 -18.00
N SER A 412 13.99 39.40 -17.68
CA SER A 412 15.04 38.46 -17.29
C SER A 412 15.99 38.12 -18.42
N ALA A 413 15.50 38.05 -19.66
CA ALA A 413 16.35 37.87 -20.84
C ALA A 413 17.27 39.09 -21.08
N THR A 414 16.78 40.34 -20.85
CA THR A 414 17.53 41.54 -21.12
C THR A 414 18.42 41.97 -19.95
N ALA A 415 17.92 41.89 -18.72
CA ALA A 415 18.61 42.36 -17.52
C ALA A 415 19.58 41.33 -16.94
N TRP A 416 19.30 40.03 -17.12
CA TRP A 416 20.09 38.96 -16.52
C TRP A 416 20.74 38.03 -17.56
N GLY A 417 20.46 38.23 -18.85
CA GLY A 417 20.98 37.36 -19.90
C GLY A 417 20.42 35.96 -19.89
N HIS A 418 19.26 35.71 -19.21
CA HIS A 418 18.65 34.40 -19.15
C HIS A 418 18.17 33.93 -20.53
N THR A 419 18.35 32.65 -20.78
CA THR A 419 17.85 31.95 -21.96
C THR A 419 16.88 30.87 -21.56
N ALA A 420 16.06 30.39 -22.50
CA ALA A 420 15.15 29.30 -22.25
C ALA A 420 15.93 28.01 -21.87
N ILE A 421 15.32 27.26 -20.95
CA ILE A 421 15.77 25.92 -20.53
C ILE A 421 14.65 25.00 -20.91
N ASP A 422 14.97 23.86 -21.52
CA ASP A 422 14.01 22.86 -21.93
C ASP A 422 14.41 21.50 -21.32
N ASP A 423 13.49 20.89 -20.59
CA ASP A 423 13.57 19.54 -20.00
C ASP A 423 14.91 19.24 -19.27
N LEU A 424 15.35 20.17 -18.42
CA LEU A 424 16.55 19.97 -17.59
C LEU A 424 16.27 18.94 -16.48
N PRO A 425 16.91 17.77 -16.46
CA PRO A 425 16.71 16.81 -15.39
C PRO A 425 17.12 17.38 -14.03
N ILE A 426 16.26 17.20 -13.04
CA ILE A 426 16.52 17.60 -11.64
C ILE A 426 16.29 16.42 -10.71
N VAL A 427 17.04 16.40 -9.61
CA VAL A 427 16.90 15.41 -8.56
C VAL A 427 16.74 16.07 -7.20
N LYS A 428 16.08 15.39 -6.30
CA LYS A 428 15.90 15.85 -4.94
C LYS A 428 17.16 15.65 -4.12
N LEU A 429 17.66 16.73 -3.52
CA LEU A 429 18.84 16.66 -2.64
C LEU A 429 18.46 16.14 -1.25
N PHE A 430 17.39 16.65 -0.67
CA PHE A 430 16.76 16.14 0.54
C PHE A 430 15.30 16.65 0.60
N GLY A 431 14.45 15.91 1.32
CA GLY A 431 13.06 16.28 1.53
C GLY A 431 12.72 16.40 3.01
N VAL A 432 11.65 17.12 3.30
CA VAL A 432 11.02 17.10 4.63
C VAL A 432 10.16 15.83 4.67
N PRO A 433 10.22 15.02 5.74
CA PRO A 433 9.26 13.94 5.92
C PRO A 433 7.84 14.52 5.84
N ALA A 434 6.94 13.85 5.09
CA ALA A 434 5.55 14.28 5.05
C ALA A 434 5.03 14.41 6.49
N PRO A 435 4.35 15.50 6.86
CA PRO A 435 3.73 15.59 8.15
C PRO A 435 2.76 14.41 8.30
N GLU A 436 2.84 13.70 9.44
CA GLU A 436 1.82 12.73 9.81
C GLU A 436 0.47 13.43 9.64
N ALA A 437 -0.43 12.83 8.87
CA ALA A 437 -1.77 13.37 8.68
C ALA A 437 -2.37 13.58 10.06
N PHE A 438 -2.66 14.82 10.43
CA PHE A 438 -3.43 15.12 11.62
C PHE A 438 -4.82 14.51 11.41
N VAL A 439 -5.01 13.31 11.91
CA VAL A 439 -6.33 12.71 12.06
C VAL A 439 -7.02 13.52 13.15
N GLN A 440 -7.95 14.36 12.75
CA GLN A 440 -8.95 14.96 13.66
C GLN A 440 -10.10 13.99 13.90
#